data_bfa0d7caea2abcb07e42c5ec01b29060
#
_entry.id   bfa0d7caea2abcb07e42c5ec01b29060
#
_cell.length_a   1.000
_cell.length_b   1.000
_cell.length_c   1.000
_cell.angle_alpha   90.00
_cell.angle_beta   90.00
_cell.angle_gamma   90.00
#
_symmetry.space_group_name_H-M   'P 1'
#
loop_
_entity.id
_entity.type
_entity.pdbx_description
1 polymer ?
#
loop_
_entity_poly.entity_id
_entity_poly.type
_entity_poly.pdbx_seq_one_letter_code
_entity_poly.pdbx_strand_id
1 'polypeptide(L)'
;MKIRSTPLLMVLAVLCTAVTSVAQRTGFKVLAFYSTNVEADHVQFAEAAVKFFVARASSENFTFDATTDWQHMNEAYLKAYQVVVWLNDTPTNAAQRSAFQRYVENGGAWLGFHFAGYNDKDTNWPWFVDFLGGAVFYSNNWPPLPAKLVIDDRTDPVAKDIPESYESPANEWYIWKPSPRLNKDVRVLVTFDPSNYPLGLKDVLAGGDLPVVWTNTKYKMIYMNMGHGDKIFTSPIQNKLIENAVNWLGRNSTQASFPPPSGTGINAQGIALNPTTHRAYAVNTAAGTVTVLDKAGNFRSTIEVGAEPESIAINPVTNRVYVANSGSGEVSVIDGATDRVIATVKVGDLPYAIAANPVTNKVYISKTFSNSMTVIDGATNAASILKAGVQADAIAVNAATNRLYLTSYESKNVTVIDGATDGTTTVAAGTHLWGIALNSAASKVYLANSGGSNVTVLDGKTSATTLVHTGDIPCALAVDSSTGRVYAANYASNSVTVIDGASNSVVATVSVGTRPQAVAVDSATHRVYVANTHDNTVTVIDGITNSAVATIKAGNEPYAIAVDSATDIVFVANMGGPITGPGPIVIDGRTLTVSTPAGSAP
;
A
#
# COMPACT_ATOMS: atom_id res chain seq x y z
N MET A 1 -76.55 -50.58 1.15
CA MET A 1 -76.26 -50.28 2.57
C MET A 1 -74.94 -49.52 2.61
N LYS A 2 -74.95 -48.19 2.76
CA LYS A 2 -73.79 -47.32 2.69
C LYS A 2 -73.22 -47.16 4.08
N ILE A 3 -71.94 -47.56 4.29
CA ILE A 3 -71.22 -47.29 5.49
C ILE A 3 -70.39 -46.05 5.23
N ARG A 4 -70.59 -44.98 6.00
CA ARG A 4 -69.81 -43.73 6.03
C ARG A 4 -68.63 -43.93 6.96
N SER A 5 -67.43 -43.73 6.42
CA SER A 5 -66.21 -43.64 7.20
C SER A 5 -65.89 -42.18 7.53
N THR A 6 -65.77 -41.86 8.82
CA THR A 6 -65.35 -40.58 9.38
C THR A 6 -63.83 -40.56 9.45
N PRO A 7 -63.13 -39.52 9.03
CA PRO A 7 -61.67 -39.46 9.26
C PRO A 7 -61.37 -38.91 10.64
N LEU A 8 -60.49 -39.64 11.33
CA LEU A 8 -59.90 -39.32 12.60
C LEU A 8 -58.83 -38.23 12.41
N LEU A 9 -59.05 -37.07 13.00
CA LEU A 9 -58.12 -35.94 12.96
C LEU A 9 -57.02 -36.22 14.01
N MET A 10 -55.81 -36.56 13.55
CA MET A 10 -54.63 -36.71 14.39
C MET A 10 -53.98 -35.32 14.55
N VAL A 11 -54.12 -34.73 15.73
CA VAL A 11 -53.42 -33.49 16.11
C VAL A 11 -51.97 -33.85 16.46
N LEU A 12 -51.07 -33.50 15.54
CA LEU A 12 -49.62 -33.62 15.80
C LEU A 12 -49.18 -32.38 16.56
N ALA A 13 -48.93 -32.52 17.86
CA ALA A 13 -48.30 -31.51 18.70
C ALA A 13 -46.82 -31.43 18.30
N VAL A 14 -46.43 -30.39 17.53
CA VAL A 14 -45.04 -30.07 17.26
C VAL A 14 -44.45 -29.41 18.52
N LEU A 15 -43.71 -30.17 19.30
CA LEU A 15 -42.82 -29.61 20.34
C LEU A 15 -41.70 -28.82 19.61
N CYS A 16 -41.85 -27.51 19.58
CA CYS A 16 -40.78 -26.61 19.18
C CYS A 16 -39.74 -26.54 20.30
N THR A 17 -38.75 -27.44 20.29
CA THR A 17 -37.57 -27.29 21.14
C THR A 17 -36.75 -26.13 20.53
N ALA A 18 -36.79 -24.99 21.19
CA ALA A 18 -35.89 -23.90 20.92
C ALA A 18 -34.45 -24.38 21.17
N VAL A 19 -33.79 -24.82 20.12
CA VAL A 19 -32.34 -24.98 20.12
C VAL A 19 -31.78 -23.57 20.17
N THR A 20 -31.46 -23.08 21.36
CA THR A 20 -30.58 -21.93 21.51
C THR A 20 -29.24 -22.32 20.89
N SER A 21 -29.01 -21.92 19.66
CA SER A 21 -27.70 -21.98 19.08
C SER A 21 -26.80 -21.09 19.94
N VAL A 22 -26.00 -21.72 20.79
CA VAL A 22 -24.84 -21.08 21.39
C VAL A 22 -23.96 -20.72 20.17
N ALA A 23 -23.97 -19.47 19.81
CA ALA A 23 -23.07 -18.97 18.78
C ALA A 23 -21.66 -19.37 19.23
N GLN A 24 -21.03 -20.27 18.49
CA GLN A 24 -19.67 -20.69 18.73
C GLN A 24 -18.83 -19.43 18.62
N ARG A 25 -18.32 -18.92 19.75
CA ARG A 25 -17.48 -17.72 19.76
C ARG A 25 -16.27 -18.02 18.88
N THR A 26 -16.18 -17.35 17.74
CA THR A 26 -15.00 -17.42 16.88
C THR A 26 -13.78 -16.98 17.69
N GLY A 27 -12.78 -17.84 17.80
CA GLY A 27 -11.53 -17.52 18.46
C GLY A 27 -10.84 -16.33 17.79
N PHE A 28 -10.00 -15.62 18.53
CA PHE A 28 -9.17 -14.55 17.98
C PHE A 28 -7.74 -15.04 17.70
N LYS A 29 -6.96 -14.24 16.96
CA LYS A 29 -5.58 -14.58 16.56
C LYS A 29 -4.59 -13.66 17.27
N VAL A 30 -3.53 -14.24 17.80
CA VAL A 30 -2.43 -13.57 18.50
C VAL A 30 -1.14 -13.80 17.74
N LEU A 31 -0.36 -12.76 17.51
CA LEU A 31 0.97 -12.81 16.90
C LEU A 31 2.01 -12.25 17.87
N ALA A 32 3.02 -13.04 18.21
CA ALA A 32 4.14 -12.57 19.02
C ALA A 32 5.38 -12.29 18.16
N PHE A 33 6.02 -11.15 18.42
CA PHE A 33 7.34 -10.79 17.89
C PHE A 33 8.38 -10.89 19.00
N TYR A 34 9.53 -11.47 18.69
CA TYR A 34 10.67 -11.53 19.60
C TYR A 34 11.99 -11.63 18.84
N SER A 35 13.11 -11.34 19.54
CA SER A 35 14.45 -11.42 18.98
C SER A 35 15.31 -12.41 19.77
N THR A 36 16.22 -13.08 19.06
CA THR A 36 17.19 -14.01 19.64
C THR A 36 18.60 -13.42 19.75
N ASN A 37 18.80 -12.19 19.25
CA ASN A 37 20.07 -11.48 19.24
C ASN A 37 20.10 -10.30 20.24
N VAL A 38 19.39 -10.45 21.33
CA VAL A 38 19.35 -9.50 22.47
C VAL A 38 19.94 -10.15 23.71
N GLU A 39 19.91 -9.48 24.84
CA GLU A 39 20.43 -9.99 26.11
C GLU A 39 19.82 -11.35 26.49
N ALA A 40 20.66 -12.25 27.04
CA ALA A 40 20.29 -13.66 27.26
C ALA A 40 19.03 -13.83 28.11
N ASP A 41 18.87 -13.03 29.17
CA ASP A 41 17.69 -13.11 30.05
C ASP A 41 16.40 -12.67 29.35
N HIS A 42 16.49 -11.71 28.43
CA HIS A 42 15.37 -11.33 27.57
C HIS A 42 15.01 -12.43 26.56
N VAL A 43 15.99 -13.16 26.03
CA VAL A 43 15.76 -14.33 25.17
C VAL A 43 15.07 -15.45 25.94
N GLN A 44 15.56 -15.78 27.17
CA GLN A 44 14.96 -16.79 28.03
C GLN A 44 13.50 -16.46 28.36
N PHE A 45 13.21 -15.19 28.67
CA PHE A 45 11.84 -14.71 28.86
C PHE A 45 10.98 -14.97 27.64
N ALA A 46 11.44 -14.55 26.45
CA ALA A 46 10.67 -14.67 25.21
C ALA A 46 10.36 -16.14 24.85
N GLU A 47 11.34 -17.03 25.01
CA GLU A 47 11.15 -18.47 24.79
C GLU A 47 10.15 -19.08 25.78
N ALA A 48 10.20 -18.68 27.05
CA ALA A 48 9.26 -19.12 28.07
C ALA A 48 7.84 -18.58 27.78
N ALA A 49 7.74 -17.32 27.33
CA ALA A 49 6.49 -16.70 26.93
C ALA A 49 5.84 -17.41 25.73
N VAL A 50 6.62 -17.76 24.71
CA VAL A 50 6.11 -18.52 23.56
C VAL A 50 5.54 -19.86 24.00
N LYS A 51 6.25 -20.61 24.85
CA LYS A 51 5.74 -21.87 25.43
C LYS A 51 4.45 -21.67 26.23
N PHE A 52 4.40 -20.60 27.02
CA PHE A 52 3.23 -20.25 27.81
C PHE A 52 2.00 -19.97 26.91
N PHE A 53 2.12 -19.09 25.92
CA PHE A 53 1.01 -18.75 25.04
C PHE A 53 0.56 -19.94 24.17
N VAL A 54 1.48 -20.75 23.66
CA VAL A 54 1.13 -21.99 22.95
C VAL A 54 0.30 -22.93 23.83
N ALA A 55 0.71 -23.12 25.09
CA ALA A 55 -0.03 -23.96 26.01
C ALA A 55 -1.43 -23.42 26.36
N ARG A 56 -1.61 -22.09 26.35
CA ARG A 56 -2.90 -21.44 26.65
C ARG A 56 -3.83 -21.30 25.45
N ALA A 57 -3.30 -21.27 24.24
CA ALA A 57 -4.06 -21.00 23.03
C ALA A 57 -5.29 -21.90 22.89
N SER A 58 -5.15 -23.20 23.10
CA SER A 58 -6.25 -24.16 22.95
C SER A 58 -7.30 -24.05 24.07
N SER A 59 -6.90 -23.77 25.31
CA SER A 59 -7.83 -23.67 26.47
C SER A 59 -8.59 -22.34 26.48
N GLU A 60 -8.00 -21.27 25.97
CA GLU A 60 -8.54 -19.90 26.02
C GLU A 60 -9.21 -19.45 24.70
N ASN A 61 -9.33 -20.36 23.74
CA ASN A 61 -9.99 -20.12 22.45
C ASN A 61 -9.36 -19.00 21.60
N PHE A 62 -8.04 -19.04 21.43
CA PHE A 62 -7.32 -18.22 20.46
C PHE A 62 -6.28 -19.07 19.70
N THR A 63 -5.81 -18.57 18.56
CA THR A 63 -4.64 -19.13 17.87
C THR A 63 -3.43 -18.26 18.15
N PHE A 64 -2.26 -18.88 18.27
CA PHE A 64 -1.03 -18.19 18.60
C PHE A 64 0.06 -18.51 17.58
N ASP A 65 0.60 -17.47 16.97
CA ASP A 65 1.77 -17.52 16.10
C ASP A 65 2.90 -16.68 16.71
N ALA A 66 4.14 -17.11 16.53
CA ALA A 66 5.33 -16.39 16.99
C ALA A 66 6.36 -16.29 15.86
N THR A 67 7.05 -15.16 15.78
CA THR A 67 8.06 -14.92 14.74
C THR A 67 9.26 -14.12 15.28
N THR A 68 10.45 -14.46 14.79
CA THR A 68 11.66 -13.64 14.95
C THR A 68 11.92 -12.75 13.72
N ASP A 69 11.11 -12.91 12.68
CA ASP A 69 11.23 -12.10 11.48
C ASP A 69 10.40 -10.82 11.60
N TRP A 70 11.08 -9.73 11.95
CA TRP A 70 10.47 -8.41 12.07
C TRP A 70 10.04 -7.80 10.73
N GLN A 71 10.37 -8.40 9.57
CA GLN A 71 9.80 -8.02 8.28
C GLN A 71 8.28 -8.27 8.24
N HIS A 72 7.77 -9.17 9.07
CA HIS A 72 6.35 -9.38 9.26
C HIS A 72 5.64 -8.23 10.02
N MET A 73 6.37 -7.25 10.54
CA MET A 73 5.80 -6.02 11.09
C MET A 73 5.37 -5.09 9.94
N ASN A 74 4.39 -5.54 9.18
CA ASN A 74 3.77 -4.82 8.06
C ASN A 74 2.25 -5.04 8.06
N GLU A 75 1.50 -4.13 7.45
CA GLU A 75 0.03 -4.15 7.47
C GLU A 75 -0.57 -5.42 6.87
N ALA A 76 0.04 -5.91 5.77
CA ALA A 76 -0.46 -7.10 5.08
C ALA A 76 -0.46 -8.34 5.98
N TYR A 77 0.53 -8.43 6.86
CA TYR A 77 0.65 -9.52 7.82
C TYR A 77 -0.16 -9.27 9.09
N LEU A 78 -0.04 -8.07 9.67
CA LEU A 78 -0.69 -7.71 10.95
C LEU A 78 -2.22 -7.76 10.88
N LYS A 79 -2.81 -7.44 9.73
CA LYS A 79 -4.28 -7.47 9.55
C LYS A 79 -4.93 -8.83 9.82
N ALA A 80 -4.15 -9.92 9.83
CA ALA A 80 -4.67 -11.24 10.12
C ALA A 80 -4.91 -11.49 11.61
N TYR A 81 -4.39 -10.61 12.49
CA TYR A 81 -4.35 -10.81 13.94
C TYR A 81 -5.13 -9.73 14.69
N GLN A 82 -5.79 -10.12 15.77
CA GLN A 82 -6.47 -9.20 16.68
C GLN A 82 -5.54 -8.62 17.74
N VAL A 83 -4.52 -9.39 18.14
CA VAL A 83 -3.56 -8.98 19.17
C VAL A 83 -2.14 -9.19 18.65
N VAL A 84 -1.32 -8.17 18.76
CA VAL A 84 0.13 -8.24 18.56
C VAL A 84 0.82 -8.19 19.92
N VAL A 85 1.75 -9.08 20.16
CA VAL A 85 2.54 -9.17 21.39
C VAL A 85 4.00 -8.88 21.08
N TRP A 86 4.62 -7.98 21.83
CA TRP A 86 6.08 -7.80 21.79
C TRP A 86 6.66 -8.35 23.07
N LEU A 87 7.57 -9.31 22.93
CA LEU A 87 8.12 -10.03 24.08
C LEU A 87 9.40 -9.39 24.62
N ASN A 88 10.39 -9.12 23.77
CA ASN A 88 11.71 -8.69 24.22
C ASN A 88 12.43 -7.72 23.27
N ASP A 89 11.73 -7.15 22.33
CA ASP A 89 12.32 -6.22 21.35
C ASP A 89 11.24 -5.30 20.77
N THR A 90 11.67 -4.30 20.00
CA THR A 90 10.81 -3.27 19.39
C THR A 90 11.13 -3.11 17.90
N PRO A 91 10.21 -2.59 17.08
CA PRO A 91 10.49 -2.32 15.67
C PRO A 91 11.59 -1.25 15.52
N THR A 92 12.59 -1.56 14.70
CA THR A 92 13.81 -0.75 14.57
C THR A 92 13.76 0.30 13.46
N ASN A 93 12.99 0.06 12.38
CA ASN A 93 12.93 0.98 11.25
C ASN A 93 11.58 1.72 11.16
N ALA A 94 11.57 2.82 10.40
CA ALA A 94 10.41 3.70 10.27
C ALA A 94 9.18 3.00 9.66
N ALA A 95 9.37 2.08 8.70
CA ALA A 95 8.27 1.37 8.05
C ALA A 95 7.56 0.42 9.04
N GLN A 96 8.32 -0.34 9.82
CA GLN A 96 7.79 -1.22 10.86
C GLN A 96 7.04 -0.42 11.95
N ARG A 97 7.62 0.70 12.42
CA ARG A 97 7.00 1.61 13.40
C ARG A 97 5.69 2.18 12.88
N SER A 98 5.68 2.62 11.63
CA SER A 98 4.49 3.15 10.97
C SER A 98 3.40 2.08 10.79
N ALA A 99 3.76 0.87 10.37
CA ALA A 99 2.82 -0.24 10.23
C ALA A 99 2.18 -0.63 11.57
N PHE A 100 2.97 -0.68 12.65
CA PHE A 100 2.46 -0.95 13.98
C PHE A 100 1.54 0.17 14.49
N GLN A 101 1.92 1.42 14.32
CA GLN A 101 1.09 2.57 14.69
C GLN A 101 -0.27 2.48 14.00
N ARG A 102 -0.30 2.30 12.67
CA ARG A 102 -1.55 2.13 11.93
C ARG A 102 -2.35 0.90 12.39
N TYR A 103 -1.67 -0.21 12.69
CA TYR A 103 -2.34 -1.40 13.22
C TYR A 103 -3.15 -1.08 14.48
N VAL A 104 -2.56 -0.38 15.44
CA VAL A 104 -3.21 -0.01 16.71
C VAL A 104 -4.31 1.03 16.49
N GLU A 105 -4.04 2.08 15.71
CA GLU A 105 -5.00 3.15 15.40
C GLU A 105 -6.25 2.63 14.68
N ASN A 106 -6.13 1.49 13.98
CA ASN A 106 -7.23 0.86 13.25
C ASN A 106 -7.88 -0.33 13.97
N GLY A 107 -7.75 -0.37 15.27
CA GLY A 107 -8.49 -1.29 16.14
C GLY A 107 -7.76 -2.56 16.53
N GLY A 108 -6.53 -2.77 16.06
CA GLY A 108 -5.65 -3.81 16.55
C GLY A 108 -5.25 -3.59 18.02
N ALA A 109 -4.93 -4.65 18.73
CA ALA A 109 -4.54 -4.57 20.13
C ALA A 109 -3.09 -4.96 20.35
N TRP A 110 -2.49 -4.41 21.39
CA TRP A 110 -1.10 -4.68 21.73
C TRP A 110 -0.92 -5.09 23.19
N LEU A 111 -0.07 -6.11 23.40
CA LEU A 111 0.47 -6.51 24.69
C LEU A 111 1.98 -6.40 24.63
N GLY A 112 2.57 -5.54 25.45
CA GLY A 112 4.03 -5.37 25.52
C GLY A 112 4.57 -5.76 26.88
N PHE A 113 5.74 -6.38 26.87
CA PHE A 113 6.44 -6.79 28.07
C PHE A 113 7.77 -6.05 28.19
N HIS A 114 8.06 -5.55 29.38
CA HIS A 114 9.38 -5.09 29.81
C HIS A 114 10.12 -4.28 28.75
N PHE A 115 11.16 -4.85 28.12
CA PHE A 115 11.97 -4.19 27.09
C PHE A 115 11.15 -3.77 25.85
N ALA A 116 10.03 -4.44 25.57
CA ALA A 116 9.14 -4.05 24.48
C ALA A 116 8.55 -2.62 24.63
N GLY A 117 8.52 -2.08 25.85
CA GLY A 117 8.15 -0.69 26.13
C GLY A 117 9.35 0.26 26.24
N TYR A 118 10.59 -0.24 26.11
CA TYR A 118 11.75 0.60 26.29
C TYR A 118 11.76 1.77 25.30
N ASN A 119 11.90 2.94 25.86
CA ASN A 119 12.11 4.19 25.12
C ASN A 119 12.93 5.12 26.04
N ASP A 120 13.78 5.92 25.44
CA ASP A 120 14.58 6.91 26.12
C ASP A 120 14.55 8.24 25.37
N LYS A 121 15.34 9.21 25.83
CA LYS A 121 15.42 10.55 25.21
C LYS A 121 15.90 10.53 23.73
N ASP A 122 16.57 9.45 23.32
CA ASP A 122 17.14 9.28 21.98
C ASP A 122 16.21 8.44 21.08
N THR A 123 15.14 7.88 21.65
CA THR A 123 14.10 7.15 20.91
C THR A 123 13.26 8.11 20.08
N ASN A 124 13.57 8.23 18.80
CA ASN A 124 12.85 9.11 17.88
C ASN A 124 11.53 8.49 17.42
N TRP A 125 10.58 8.31 18.36
CA TRP A 125 9.23 7.85 18.08
C TRP A 125 8.21 8.48 19.05
N PRO A 126 7.90 9.77 18.89
CA PRO A 126 7.01 10.51 19.82
C PRO A 126 5.64 9.88 20.00
N TRP A 127 5.07 9.30 18.93
CA TRP A 127 3.79 8.60 19.00
C TRP A 127 3.84 7.43 20.00
N PHE A 128 4.93 6.65 20.02
CA PHE A 128 5.06 5.51 20.94
C PHE A 128 5.19 5.95 22.40
N VAL A 129 5.83 7.09 22.65
CA VAL A 129 5.87 7.69 23.99
C VAL A 129 4.45 8.08 24.45
N ASP A 130 3.64 8.72 23.59
CA ASP A 130 2.22 9.02 23.90
C ASP A 130 1.38 7.75 24.05
N PHE A 131 1.62 6.74 23.21
CA PHE A 131 0.99 5.43 23.27
C PHE A 131 1.22 4.73 24.62
N LEU A 132 2.42 4.82 25.19
CA LEU A 132 2.76 4.35 26.52
C LEU A 132 2.31 5.28 27.65
N GLY A 133 1.63 6.38 27.33
CA GLY A 133 1.11 7.34 28.31
C GLY A 133 2.08 8.45 28.70
N GLY A 134 3.07 8.76 27.89
CA GLY A 134 4.10 9.76 28.16
C GLY A 134 5.25 9.24 29.03
N ALA A 135 5.26 7.94 29.30
CA ALA A 135 6.25 7.29 30.15
C ALA A 135 7.57 7.09 29.38
N VAL A 136 8.67 7.57 29.93
CA VAL A 136 10.02 7.42 29.40
C VAL A 136 10.86 6.63 30.41
N PHE A 137 11.67 5.68 29.91
CA PHE A 137 12.56 4.90 30.77
C PHE A 137 13.52 5.83 31.50
N TYR A 138 13.64 5.63 32.82
CA TYR A 138 14.51 6.44 33.67
C TYR A 138 15.63 5.62 34.30
N SER A 139 15.32 4.45 34.87
CA SER A 139 16.27 3.53 35.51
C SER A 139 15.61 2.18 35.78
N ASN A 140 16.38 1.25 36.32
CA ASN A 140 15.95 -0.09 36.75
C ASN A 140 16.66 -0.51 38.04
N ASN A 141 16.19 -1.60 38.64
CA ASN A 141 16.96 -2.27 39.67
C ASN A 141 17.87 -3.36 39.09
N TRP A 142 19.01 -3.53 39.68
CA TRP A 142 19.89 -4.66 39.40
C TRP A 142 20.53 -5.18 40.70
N PRO A 143 20.57 -6.46 40.97
CA PRO A 143 20.07 -7.61 40.19
C PRO A 143 18.54 -7.71 40.18
N PRO A 144 17.96 -8.63 39.35
CA PRO A 144 16.53 -8.94 39.39
C PRO A 144 16.08 -9.40 40.77
N LEU A 145 14.97 -8.84 41.28
CA LEU A 145 14.43 -9.12 42.61
C LEU A 145 12.93 -9.40 42.54
N PRO A 146 12.41 -10.32 43.43
CA PRO A 146 10.99 -10.47 43.59
C PRO A 146 10.39 -9.21 44.21
N ALA A 147 9.11 -9.00 43.97
CA ALA A 147 8.40 -7.83 44.49
C ALA A 147 6.96 -8.13 44.82
N LYS A 148 6.47 -7.55 45.91
CA LYS A 148 5.03 -7.54 46.22
C LYS A 148 4.35 -6.50 45.33
N LEU A 149 3.33 -6.94 44.60
CA LEU A 149 2.51 -6.11 43.71
C LEU A 149 1.10 -5.97 44.28
N VAL A 150 0.50 -4.80 44.06
CA VAL A 150 -0.87 -4.46 44.50
C VAL A 150 -1.73 -4.18 43.26
N ILE A 151 -2.95 -4.67 43.29
CA ILE A 151 -3.94 -4.42 42.23
C ILE A 151 -4.66 -3.10 42.53
N ASP A 152 -4.46 -2.10 41.69
CA ASP A 152 -5.07 -0.77 41.83
C ASP A 152 -6.54 -0.75 41.44
N ASP A 153 -6.90 -1.41 40.33
CA ASP A 153 -8.27 -1.48 39.85
C ASP A 153 -8.77 -2.92 39.82
N ARG A 154 -9.41 -3.33 40.85
CA ARG A 154 -10.01 -4.69 40.99
C ARG A 154 -11.27 -4.87 40.14
N THR A 155 -11.83 -3.80 39.59
CA THR A 155 -13.02 -3.86 38.73
C THR A 155 -12.66 -4.13 37.28
N ASP A 156 -11.39 -3.93 36.93
CA ASP A 156 -10.92 -4.17 35.58
C ASP A 156 -10.94 -5.68 35.26
N PRO A 157 -11.43 -6.09 34.08
CA PRO A 157 -11.43 -7.49 33.67
C PRO A 157 -10.06 -8.18 33.69
N VAL A 158 -8.97 -7.42 33.52
CA VAL A 158 -7.59 -7.93 33.61
C VAL A 158 -7.25 -8.37 35.03
N ALA A 159 -7.83 -7.73 36.04
CA ALA A 159 -7.65 -8.07 37.46
C ALA A 159 -8.61 -9.17 37.94
N LYS A 160 -9.43 -9.75 37.08
CA LYS A 160 -10.42 -10.77 37.47
C LYS A 160 -9.74 -12.00 38.08
N ASP A 161 -10.22 -12.40 39.24
CA ASP A 161 -9.72 -13.57 40.01
C ASP A 161 -8.24 -13.43 40.46
N ILE A 162 -7.72 -12.20 40.53
CA ILE A 162 -6.41 -11.87 41.09
C ILE A 162 -6.60 -11.38 42.52
N PRO A 163 -5.80 -11.85 43.52
CA PRO A 163 -5.85 -11.32 44.86
C PRO A 163 -5.44 -9.85 44.93
N GLU A 164 -5.81 -9.14 45.99
CA GLU A 164 -5.51 -7.72 46.22
C GLU A 164 -4.01 -7.40 46.08
N SER A 165 -3.17 -8.33 46.52
CA SER A 165 -1.72 -8.27 46.33
C SER A 165 -1.12 -9.66 46.17
N TYR A 166 0.04 -9.75 45.56
CA TYR A 166 0.79 -11.00 45.39
C TYR A 166 2.29 -10.75 45.24
N GLU A 167 3.09 -11.80 45.53
CA GLU A 167 4.53 -11.78 45.24
C GLU A 167 4.77 -12.17 43.79
N SER A 168 5.37 -11.25 43.02
CA SER A 168 5.88 -11.53 41.70
C SER A 168 7.26 -12.18 41.78
N PRO A 169 7.59 -13.12 40.86
CA PRO A 169 8.94 -13.65 40.73
C PRO A 169 9.99 -12.56 40.52
N ALA A 170 11.25 -12.91 40.71
CA ALA A 170 12.34 -11.99 40.49
C ALA A 170 12.32 -11.43 39.04
N ASN A 171 12.40 -10.14 38.93
CA ASN A 171 12.37 -9.39 37.69
C ASN A 171 13.27 -8.14 37.81
N GLU A 172 13.76 -7.65 36.69
CA GLU A 172 14.30 -6.32 36.56
C GLU A 172 13.16 -5.35 36.35
N TRP A 173 12.96 -4.41 37.27
CA TRP A 173 11.83 -3.50 37.27
C TRP A 173 12.22 -2.15 36.70
N TYR A 174 11.60 -1.76 35.57
CA TYR A 174 11.80 -0.46 34.95
C TYR A 174 11.04 0.63 35.65
N ILE A 175 11.69 1.76 35.77
CA ILE A 175 11.17 2.99 36.38
C ILE A 175 10.93 4.02 35.29
N TRP A 176 9.79 4.64 35.33
CA TRP A 176 9.32 5.54 34.31
C TRP A 176 9.18 6.98 34.82
N LYS A 177 9.67 7.97 34.08
CA LYS A 177 9.48 9.39 34.37
C LYS A 177 9.05 10.16 33.10
N PRO A 178 7.94 10.96 33.16
CA PRO A 178 7.00 11.00 34.27
C PRO A 178 6.30 9.65 34.51
N SER A 179 5.69 9.47 35.69
CA SER A 179 4.84 8.30 35.92
C SER A 179 3.69 8.29 34.93
N PRO A 180 3.39 7.15 34.27
CA PRO A 180 2.24 7.05 33.37
C PRO A 180 0.91 7.40 34.03
N ARG A 181 0.79 7.26 35.35
CA ARG A 181 -0.41 7.65 36.14
C ARG A 181 -0.74 9.13 36.04
N LEU A 182 0.23 10.01 35.73
CA LEU A 182 0.00 11.43 35.56
C LEU A 182 -0.75 11.79 34.28
N ASN A 183 -0.82 10.84 33.34
CA ASN A 183 -1.59 11.00 32.12
C ASN A 183 -3.05 10.62 32.35
N LYS A 184 -3.99 11.53 32.10
CA LYS A 184 -5.43 11.33 32.26
C LYS A 184 -6.01 10.18 31.42
N ASP A 185 -5.32 9.84 30.32
CA ASP A 185 -5.73 8.78 29.40
C ASP A 185 -5.14 7.41 29.78
N VAL A 186 -4.35 7.34 30.84
CA VAL A 186 -3.78 6.10 31.38
C VAL A 186 -4.54 5.62 32.61
N ARG A 187 -4.80 4.31 32.64
CA ARG A 187 -5.31 3.63 33.81
C ARG A 187 -4.27 2.60 34.27
N VAL A 188 -3.76 2.78 35.47
CA VAL A 188 -2.84 1.85 36.11
C VAL A 188 -3.64 0.71 36.72
N LEU A 189 -3.24 -0.53 36.46
CA LEU A 189 -3.92 -1.74 36.92
C LEU A 189 -3.18 -2.42 38.06
N VAL A 190 -1.84 -2.34 38.05
CA VAL A 190 -0.97 -2.94 39.06
C VAL A 190 0.18 -2.02 39.38
N THR A 191 0.49 -1.88 40.65
CA THR A 191 1.58 -1.05 41.20
C THR A 191 2.46 -1.83 42.13
N PHE A 192 3.65 -1.34 42.42
CA PHE A 192 4.49 -1.82 43.53
C PHE A 192 3.85 -1.52 44.90
N ASP A 193 3.86 -2.52 45.78
CA ASP A 193 3.57 -2.28 47.20
C ASP A 193 4.67 -1.41 47.82
N PRO A 194 4.32 -0.33 48.53
CA PRO A 194 5.32 0.49 49.24
C PRO A 194 6.25 -0.28 50.20
N SER A 195 5.84 -1.47 50.68
CA SER A 195 6.68 -2.32 51.51
C SER A 195 7.88 -2.95 50.80
N ASN A 196 7.95 -2.87 49.45
CA ASN A 196 9.15 -3.29 48.71
C ASN A 196 10.38 -2.39 48.92
N TYR A 197 10.25 -1.37 49.77
CA TYR A 197 11.38 -0.56 50.20
C TYR A 197 12.29 -1.42 51.10
N PRO A 198 13.52 -1.78 50.76
CA PRO A 198 14.58 -1.02 50.10
C PRO A 198 15.21 -1.74 48.90
N LEU A 199 14.54 -1.87 47.79
CA LEU A 199 15.08 -2.49 46.58
C LEU A 199 16.09 -1.61 45.83
N GLY A 200 16.70 -0.61 46.49
CA GLY A 200 17.59 0.36 45.84
C GLY A 200 16.84 1.46 45.06
N LEU A 201 15.52 1.46 45.07
CA LEU A 201 14.64 2.37 44.34
C LEU A 201 14.24 3.62 45.14
N LYS A 202 15.02 3.98 46.17
CA LYS A 202 14.77 5.07 47.12
C LYS A 202 14.26 6.35 46.48
N ASP A 203 14.94 6.79 45.43
CA ASP A 203 14.65 8.10 44.79
C ASP A 203 13.36 8.10 43.96
N VAL A 204 12.83 6.93 43.67
CA VAL A 204 11.63 6.75 42.83
C VAL A 204 10.41 6.49 43.67
N LEU A 205 10.53 5.65 44.70
CA LEU A 205 9.47 5.41 45.68
C LEU A 205 9.23 6.63 46.57
N ALA A 206 10.20 7.52 46.74
CA ALA A 206 10.01 8.81 47.39
C ALA A 206 9.03 9.73 46.64
N GLY A 207 8.79 9.49 45.35
CA GLY A 207 7.72 10.10 44.56
C GLY A 207 6.39 9.38 44.61
N GLY A 208 6.29 8.23 45.29
CA GLY A 208 5.05 7.60 45.72
C GLY A 208 4.37 6.64 44.76
N ASP A 209 4.89 6.38 43.56
CA ASP A 209 4.15 5.57 42.60
C ASP A 209 5.05 4.85 41.58
N LEU A 210 4.89 3.54 41.45
CA LEU A 210 5.62 2.72 40.49
C LEU A 210 4.69 1.77 39.75
N PRO A 211 4.04 2.24 38.66
CA PRO A 211 3.18 1.43 37.85
C PRO A 211 3.92 0.24 37.20
N VAL A 212 3.32 -0.93 37.32
CA VAL A 212 3.83 -2.18 36.77
C VAL A 212 3.01 -2.66 35.60
N VAL A 213 1.69 -2.48 35.66
CA VAL A 213 0.78 -2.81 34.55
C VAL A 213 -0.17 -1.66 34.34
N TRP A 214 -0.29 -1.22 33.10
CA TRP A 214 -1.24 -0.17 32.75
C TRP A 214 -1.81 -0.31 31.32
N THR A 215 -2.90 0.38 31.08
CA THR A 215 -3.54 0.55 29.76
C THR A 215 -3.70 2.04 29.44
N ASN A 216 -3.70 2.36 28.15
CA ASN A 216 -4.05 3.69 27.65
C ASN A 216 -5.45 3.63 27.04
N THR A 217 -6.37 4.48 27.53
CA THR A 217 -7.78 4.45 27.13
C THR A 217 -8.04 4.90 25.69
N LYS A 218 -7.07 5.56 25.04
CA LYS A 218 -7.13 5.92 23.63
C LYS A 218 -6.87 4.71 22.71
N TYR A 219 -6.17 3.69 23.21
CA TYR A 219 -5.71 2.55 22.43
C TYR A 219 -6.08 1.24 23.13
N LYS A 220 -6.19 0.16 22.37
CA LYS A 220 -6.34 -1.18 22.94
C LYS A 220 -4.97 -1.76 23.24
N MET A 221 -4.41 -1.38 24.37
CA MET A 221 -3.08 -1.78 24.74
C MET A 221 -2.99 -2.13 26.23
N ILE A 222 -2.08 -3.04 26.55
CA ILE A 222 -1.61 -3.29 27.90
C ILE A 222 -0.09 -3.37 27.86
N TYR A 223 0.55 -2.63 28.74
CA TYR A 223 1.98 -2.80 29.01
C TYR A 223 2.18 -3.47 30.37
N MET A 224 3.11 -4.42 30.42
CA MET A 224 3.52 -5.15 31.61
C MET A 224 5.01 -5.01 31.84
N ASN A 225 5.41 -4.39 32.94
CA ASN A 225 6.81 -4.17 33.33
C ASN A 225 7.46 -5.46 33.88
N MET A 226 7.09 -6.60 33.40
CA MET A 226 7.65 -7.90 33.73
C MET A 226 8.08 -8.61 32.46
N GLY A 227 9.30 -9.17 32.43
CA GLY A 227 9.82 -9.75 31.20
C GLY A 227 11.32 -10.04 31.21
N HIS A 228 11.92 -10.23 32.38
CA HIS A 228 13.33 -10.56 32.53
C HIS A 228 13.51 -11.96 33.13
N GLY A 229 14.05 -12.90 32.32
CA GLY A 229 14.26 -14.29 32.70
C GLY A 229 13.01 -15.19 32.61
N ASP A 230 13.22 -16.49 32.75
CA ASP A 230 12.19 -17.53 32.59
C ASP A 230 11.27 -17.68 33.82
N LYS A 231 11.67 -17.17 34.98
CA LYS A 231 10.94 -17.32 36.25
C LYS A 231 9.60 -16.59 36.28
N ILE A 232 9.38 -15.64 35.39
CA ILE A 232 8.14 -14.86 35.30
C ILE A 232 6.90 -15.75 35.21
N PHE A 233 6.99 -16.89 34.53
CA PHE A 233 5.88 -17.83 34.35
C PHE A 233 5.76 -18.89 35.46
N THR A 234 6.55 -18.79 36.54
CA THR A 234 6.45 -19.71 37.66
C THR A 234 5.33 -19.32 38.65
N SER A 235 4.80 -18.11 38.61
CA SER A 235 3.70 -17.63 39.43
C SER A 235 2.34 -17.91 38.80
N PRO A 236 1.49 -18.76 39.35
CA PRO A 236 0.14 -19.00 38.83
C PRO A 236 -0.73 -17.73 38.80
N ILE A 237 -0.55 -16.84 39.77
CA ILE A 237 -1.29 -15.57 39.88
C ILE A 237 -0.89 -14.64 38.75
N GLN A 238 0.41 -14.49 38.50
CA GLN A 238 0.94 -13.66 37.40
C GLN A 238 0.55 -14.24 36.04
N ASN A 239 0.60 -15.55 35.88
CA ASN A 239 0.12 -16.23 34.69
C ASN A 239 -1.36 -15.92 34.42
N LYS A 240 -2.19 -15.92 35.47
CA LYS A 240 -3.61 -15.57 35.37
C LYS A 240 -3.81 -14.12 34.95
N LEU A 241 -3.00 -13.20 35.44
CA LEU A 241 -3.03 -11.79 35.02
C LEU A 241 -2.70 -11.64 33.51
N ILE A 242 -1.68 -12.35 33.01
CA ILE A 242 -1.29 -12.37 31.60
C ILE A 242 -2.40 -12.99 30.74
N GLU A 243 -2.99 -14.09 31.16
CA GLU A 243 -4.14 -14.72 30.49
C GLU A 243 -5.33 -13.76 30.38
N ASN A 244 -5.66 -13.08 31.47
CA ASN A 244 -6.75 -12.13 31.51
C ASN A 244 -6.47 -10.96 30.53
N ALA A 245 -5.23 -10.47 30.48
CA ALA A 245 -4.82 -9.38 29.59
C ALA A 245 -4.97 -9.75 28.12
N VAL A 246 -4.43 -10.89 27.67
CA VAL A 246 -4.54 -11.31 26.27
C VAL A 246 -6.00 -11.59 25.88
N ASN A 247 -6.77 -12.18 26.78
CA ASN A 247 -8.19 -12.43 26.56
C ASN A 247 -9.02 -11.14 26.47
N TRP A 248 -8.74 -10.16 27.34
CA TRP A 248 -9.40 -8.86 27.30
C TRP A 248 -9.09 -8.14 26.00
N LEU A 249 -7.82 -8.10 25.58
CA LEU A 249 -7.38 -7.51 24.32
C LEU A 249 -8.04 -8.20 23.12
N GLY A 250 -8.00 -9.52 23.04
CA GLY A 250 -8.50 -10.26 21.89
C GLY A 250 -10.01 -10.23 21.74
N ARG A 251 -10.76 -10.29 22.84
CA ARG A 251 -12.24 -10.26 22.80
C ARG A 251 -12.81 -8.86 22.53
N ASN A 252 -12.06 -7.82 22.86
CA ASN A 252 -12.46 -6.42 22.65
C ASN A 252 -11.85 -5.80 21.40
N SER A 253 -11.02 -6.54 20.67
CA SER A 253 -10.42 -6.08 19.41
C SER A 253 -11.19 -6.61 18.23
N THR A 254 -11.36 -5.77 17.24
CA THR A 254 -11.70 -6.19 15.89
C THR A 254 -10.39 -6.54 15.17
N GLN A 255 -10.47 -7.42 14.17
CA GLN A 255 -9.37 -7.53 13.21
C GLN A 255 -9.11 -6.13 12.67
N ALA A 256 -7.85 -5.67 12.71
CA ALA A 256 -7.55 -4.33 12.25
C ALA A 256 -8.02 -4.19 10.79
N SER A 257 -9.01 -3.37 10.59
CA SER A 257 -9.38 -2.92 9.25
C SER A 257 -8.51 -1.72 8.98
N PHE A 258 -7.40 -1.93 8.30
CA PHE A 258 -6.60 -0.81 7.87
C PHE A 258 -7.47 0.02 6.91
N PRO A 259 -7.95 1.21 7.30
CA PRO A 259 -8.38 2.16 6.30
C PRO A 259 -7.16 2.43 5.42
N PRO A 260 -7.36 2.76 4.17
CA PRO A 260 -6.27 3.21 3.33
C PRO A 260 -5.46 4.26 4.09
N PRO A 261 -4.13 4.28 3.98
CA PRO A 261 -3.31 5.27 4.66
C PRO A 261 -3.87 6.65 4.35
N SER A 262 -4.38 7.32 5.38
CA SER A 262 -4.84 8.69 5.31
C SER A 262 -3.61 9.56 5.06
N GLY A 263 -3.50 10.10 3.85
CA GLY A 263 -2.43 11.01 3.47
C GLY A 263 -1.19 10.31 2.90
N THR A 264 -1.35 9.58 1.83
CA THR A 264 -0.26 9.38 0.89
C THR A 264 -0.17 10.62 0.03
N GLY A 265 0.78 11.48 0.33
CA GLY A 265 1.26 12.50 -0.61
C GLY A 265 1.77 11.77 -1.82
N ILE A 266 1.02 11.82 -2.88
CA ILE A 266 1.26 11.05 -4.08
C ILE A 266 1.80 12.01 -5.12
N ASN A 267 3.11 11.95 -5.34
CA ASN A 267 3.66 12.33 -6.62
C ASN A 267 3.48 11.13 -7.57
N ALA A 268 2.27 10.92 -8.05
CA ALA A 268 2.00 9.82 -8.98
C ALA A 268 2.45 10.23 -10.37
N GLN A 269 3.59 9.71 -10.83
CA GLN A 269 4.10 9.96 -12.18
C GLN A 269 3.58 8.95 -13.20
N GLY A 270 3.07 7.82 -12.76
CA GLY A 270 2.53 6.80 -13.66
C GLY A 270 1.28 6.12 -13.11
N ILE A 271 0.39 5.78 -14.01
CA ILE A 271 -0.79 4.97 -13.73
C ILE A 271 -0.98 3.94 -14.83
N ALA A 272 -1.31 2.72 -14.46
CA ALA A 272 -1.63 1.66 -15.41
C ALA A 272 -2.92 0.95 -15.02
N LEU A 273 -3.71 0.60 -16.01
CA LEU A 273 -4.94 -0.17 -15.84
C LEU A 273 -4.73 -1.62 -16.29
N ASN A 274 -5.15 -2.56 -15.48
CA ASN A 274 -5.24 -3.95 -15.87
C ASN A 274 -6.59 -4.22 -16.54
N PRO A 275 -6.65 -4.43 -17.85
CA PRO A 275 -7.92 -4.59 -18.57
C PRO A 275 -8.63 -5.89 -18.24
N THR A 276 -7.97 -6.87 -17.62
CA THR A 276 -8.55 -8.16 -17.23
C THR A 276 -9.23 -8.09 -15.87
N THR A 277 -8.63 -7.36 -14.92
CA THR A 277 -9.15 -7.24 -13.54
C THR A 277 -9.86 -5.92 -13.30
N HIS A 278 -9.78 -4.97 -14.24
CA HIS A 278 -10.28 -3.60 -14.12
C HIS A 278 -9.73 -2.86 -12.90
N ARG A 279 -8.49 -3.17 -12.49
CA ARG A 279 -7.79 -2.49 -11.40
C ARG A 279 -6.82 -1.47 -11.95
N ALA A 280 -6.79 -0.30 -11.33
CA ALA A 280 -5.77 0.71 -11.60
C ALA A 280 -4.66 0.66 -10.55
N TYR A 281 -3.44 0.86 -11.01
CA TYR A 281 -2.22 0.87 -10.20
C TYR A 281 -1.52 2.21 -10.43
N ALA A 282 -1.43 3.04 -9.40
CA ALA A 282 -0.77 4.35 -9.44
C ALA A 282 0.51 4.33 -8.62
N VAL A 283 1.63 4.70 -9.22
CA VAL A 283 2.92 4.77 -8.51
C VAL A 283 3.02 6.03 -7.68
N ASN A 284 3.52 5.90 -6.47
CA ASN A 284 3.74 6.99 -5.51
C ASN A 284 5.25 7.18 -5.32
N THR A 285 5.86 8.02 -6.14
CA THR A 285 7.31 8.17 -6.24
C THR A 285 7.96 8.53 -4.90
N ALA A 286 7.42 9.52 -4.21
CA ALA A 286 7.96 9.98 -2.93
C ALA A 286 7.78 8.96 -1.77
N ALA A 287 6.74 8.11 -1.86
CA ALA A 287 6.42 7.14 -0.81
C ALA A 287 7.04 5.76 -1.04
N GLY A 288 7.58 5.48 -2.23
CA GLY A 288 8.07 4.15 -2.59
C GLY A 288 6.96 3.09 -2.65
N THR A 289 5.75 3.47 -3.06
CA THR A 289 4.59 2.59 -3.04
C THR A 289 3.77 2.62 -4.33
N VAL A 290 2.85 1.67 -4.47
CA VAL A 290 1.82 1.65 -5.51
C VAL A 290 0.45 1.60 -4.85
N THR A 291 -0.42 2.54 -5.20
CA THR A 291 -1.84 2.52 -4.81
C THR A 291 -2.62 1.66 -5.79
N VAL A 292 -3.43 0.75 -5.29
CA VAL A 292 -4.33 -0.09 -6.08
C VAL A 292 -5.77 0.34 -5.88
N LEU A 293 -6.47 0.61 -6.97
CA LEU A 293 -7.89 0.90 -6.99
C LEU A 293 -8.66 -0.24 -7.66
N ASP A 294 -9.87 -0.53 -7.17
CA ASP A 294 -10.73 -1.53 -7.77
C ASP A 294 -11.47 -0.97 -9.02
N LYS A 295 -12.26 -1.83 -9.68
CA LYS A 295 -13.04 -1.48 -10.87
C LYS A 295 -14.11 -0.38 -10.66
N ALA A 296 -14.44 -0.08 -9.43
CA ALA A 296 -15.38 1.00 -9.07
C ALA A 296 -14.64 2.28 -8.64
N GLY A 297 -13.30 2.25 -8.67
CA GLY A 297 -12.46 3.35 -8.25
C GLY A 297 -12.25 3.43 -6.73
N ASN A 298 -12.68 2.42 -5.96
CA ASN A 298 -12.44 2.41 -4.54
C ASN A 298 -11.00 1.99 -4.24
N PHE A 299 -10.45 2.51 -3.17
CA PHE A 299 -9.16 2.07 -2.67
C PHE A 299 -9.21 0.59 -2.28
N ARG A 300 -8.18 -0.16 -2.69
CA ARG A 300 -8.05 -1.57 -2.39
C ARG A 300 -6.86 -1.88 -1.50
N SER A 301 -5.68 -1.41 -1.89
CA SER A 301 -4.43 -1.66 -1.15
C SER A 301 -3.34 -0.65 -1.53
N THR A 302 -2.35 -0.54 -0.67
CA THR A 302 -1.05 0.06 -0.99
C THR A 302 0.00 -1.04 -0.97
N ILE A 303 0.88 -1.05 -1.97
CA ILE A 303 1.93 -2.05 -2.14
C ILE A 303 3.27 -1.33 -1.99
N GLU A 304 4.11 -1.75 -1.07
CA GLU A 304 5.48 -1.26 -0.97
C GLU A 304 6.32 -1.82 -2.13
N VAL A 305 7.11 -0.95 -2.77
CA VAL A 305 8.00 -1.26 -3.88
C VAL A 305 9.38 -0.68 -3.58
N GLY A 306 10.27 -0.61 -4.57
CA GLY A 306 11.58 0.03 -4.40
C GLY A 306 11.49 1.56 -4.29
N ALA A 307 12.65 2.21 -4.08
CA ALA A 307 12.72 3.66 -3.95
C ALA A 307 12.45 4.37 -5.28
N GLU A 308 11.76 5.50 -5.20
CA GLU A 308 11.43 6.37 -6.34
C GLU A 308 10.82 5.60 -7.52
N PRO A 309 9.67 4.90 -7.35
CA PRO A 309 8.97 4.31 -8.47
C PRO A 309 8.48 5.40 -9.43
N GLU A 310 8.81 5.29 -10.72
CA GLU A 310 8.45 6.30 -11.72
C GLU A 310 7.47 5.81 -12.76
N SER A 311 7.62 4.58 -13.21
CA SER A 311 6.78 4.05 -14.27
C SER A 311 6.31 2.62 -13.97
N ILE A 312 5.20 2.25 -14.63
CA ILE A 312 4.49 1.01 -14.36
C ILE A 312 3.96 0.42 -15.66
N ALA A 313 4.09 -0.89 -15.80
CA ALA A 313 3.53 -1.64 -16.93
C ALA A 313 2.82 -2.89 -16.44
N ILE A 314 1.81 -3.32 -17.18
CA ILE A 314 1.02 -4.50 -16.86
C ILE A 314 1.10 -5.51 -18.01
N ASN A 315 1.31 -6.78 -17.67
CA ASN A 315 1.04 -7.88 -18.56
C ASN A 315 -0.32 -8.48 -18.20
N PRO A 316 -1.38 -8.18 -18.95
CA PRO A 316 -2.73 -8.64 -18.61
C PRO A 316 -2.92 -10.15 -18.79
N VAL A 317 -2.10 -10.80 -19.61
CA VAL A 317 -2.17 -12.27 -19.84
C VAL A 317 -1.70 -13.04 -18.61
N THR A 318 -0.62 -12.56 -17.97
CA THR A 318 -0.07 -13.20 -16.76
C THR A 318 -0.59 -12.56 -15.49
N ASN A 319 -1.37 -11.48 -15.58
CA ASN A 319 -1.84 -10.65 -14.48
C ASN A 319 -0.69 -10.17 -13.57
N ARG A 320 0.44 -9.80 -14.18
CA ARG A 320 1.61 -9.26 -13.48
C ARG A 320 1.77 -7.77 -13.74
N VAL A 321 2.12 -7.05 -12.67
CA VAL A 321 2.41 -5.61 -12.70
C VAL A 321 3.89 -5.41 -12.41
N TYR A 322 4.54 -4.59 -13.22
CA TYR A 322 5.97 -4.31 -13.15
C TYR A 322 6.18 -2.83 -12.88
N VAL A 323 6.92 -2.51 -11.84
CA VAL A 323 7.18 -1.13 -11.39
C VAL A 323 8.66 -0.85 -11.48
N ALA A 324 9.03 0.16 -12.25
CA ALA A 324 10.42 0.61 -12.36
C ALA A 324 10.73 1.59 -11.22
N ASN A 325 11.65 1.19 -10.35
CA ASN A 325 12.06 1.94 -9.16
C ASN A 325 13.41 2.62 -9.45
N SER A 326 13.38 3.90 -9.83
CA SER A 326 14.57 4.61 -10.31
C SER A 326 15.62 4.79 -9.21
N GLY A 327 15.21 5.08 -7.99
CA GLY A 327 16.11 5.28 -6.86
C GLY A 327 16.79 4.01 -6.35
N SER A 328 16.18 2.83 -6.54
CA SER A 328 16.77 1.55 -6.08
C SER A 328 17.38 0.71 -7.20
N GLY A 329 17.26 1.13 -8.48
CA GLY A 329 17.84 0.42 -9.63
C GLY A 329 17.25 -0.96 -9.88
N GLU A 330 15.95 -1.13 -9.62
CA GLU A 330 15.28 -2.42 -9.69
C GLU A 330 13.84 -2.32 -10.23
N VAL A 331 13.27 -3.45 -10.59
CA VAL A 331 11.86 -3.59 -10.93
C VAL A 331 11.17 -4.47 -9.90
N SER A 332 10.12 -3.96 -9.29
CA SER A 332 9.22 -4.75 -8.46
C SER A 332 8.19 -5.47 -9.33
N VAL A 333 8.07 -6.79 -9.18
CA VAL A 333 7.09 -7.61 -9.86
C VAL A 333 5.95 -7.93 -8.90
N ILE A 334 4.75 -7.46 -9.21
CA ILE A 334 3.56 -7.62 -8.38
C ILE A 334 2.62 -8.64 -9.02
N ASP A 335 2.11 -9.54 -8.22
CA ASP A 335 1.02 -10.44 -8.61
C ASP A 335 -0.31 -9.68 -8.49
N GLY A 336 -0.99 -9.45 -9.61
CA GLY A 336 -2.24 -8.69 -9.67
C GLY A 336 -3.46 -9.42 -9.09
N ALA A 337 -3.35 -10.70 -8.72
CA ALA A 337 -4.42 -11.40 -8.00
C ALA A 337 -4.35 -11.13 -6.50
N THR A 338 -3.14 -11.12 -5.96
CA THR A 338 -2.88 -11.01 -4.51
C THR A 338 -2.48 -9.61 -4.08
N ASP A 339 -2.15 -8.70 -5.01
CA ASP A 339 -1.61 -7.35 -4.77
C ASP A 339 -0.33 -7.38 -3.91
N ARG A 340 0.59 -8.33 -4.20
CA ARG A 340 1.85 -8.51 -3.47
C ARG A 340 3.04 -8.51 -4.42
N VAL A 341 4.15 -7.95 -3.97
CA VAL A 341 5.45 -8.12 -4.64
C VAL A 341 5.87 -9.59 -4.50
N ILE A 342 6.08 -10.24 -5.65
CA ILE A 342 6.50 -11.65 -5.73
C ILE A 342 7.95 -11.80 -6.16
N ALA A 343 8.55 -10.74 -6.71
CA ALA A 343 9.96 -10.70 -7.07
C ALA A 343 10.45 -9.26 -7.16
N THR A 344 11.74 -9.08 -6.92
CA THR A 344 12.48 -7.84 -7.16
C THR A 344 13.65 -8.17 -8.09
N VAL A 345 13.72 -7.50 -9.25
CA VAL A 345 14.70 -7.77 -10.28
C VAL A 345 15.65 -6.59 -10.42
N LYS A 346 16.94 -6.81 -10.21
CA LYS A 346 17.96 -5.79 -10.45
C LYS A 346 18.10 -5.52 -11.94
N VAL A 347 17.96 -4.26 -12.34
CA VAL A 347 17.98 -3.83 -13.75
C VAL A 347 19.05 -2.81 -14.06
N GLY A 348 19.79 -2.35 -13.06
CA GLY A 348 20.79 -1.31 -13.14
C GLY A 348 20.23 0.07 -12.81
N ASP A 349 21.10 1.08 -12.79
CA ASP A 349 20.80 2.40 -12.28
C ASP A 349 19.72 3.12 -13.09
N LEU A 350 18.89 3.88 -12.40
CA LEU A 350 17.88 4.80 -12.92
C LEU A 350 16.96 4.19 -14.00
N PRO A 351 16.27 3.06 -13.76
CA PRO A 351 15.24 2.60 -14.67
C PRO A 351 14.13 3.65 -14.79
N TYR A 352 13.72 3.95 -16.03
CA TYR A 352 12.83 5.07 -16.32
C TYR A 352 11.52 4.61 -17.00
N ALA A 353 11.54 4.34 -18.32
CA ALA A 353 10.34 3.86 -19.00
C ALA A 353 10.28 2.33 -18.99
N ILE A 354 9.06 1.80 -18.86
CA ILE A 354 8.80 0.36 -18.82
C ILE A 354 7.62 -0.02 -19.72
N ALA A 355 7.74 -1.10 -20.45
CA ALA A 355 6.66 -1.66 -21.25
C ALA A 355 6.67 -3.18 -21.27
N ALA A 356 5.51 -3.80 -21.21
CA ALA A 356 5.34 -5.24 -21.28
C ALA A 356 4.83 -5.69 -22.66
N ASN A 357 5.36 -6.79 -23.17
CA ASN A 357 4.81 -7.49 -24.32
C ASN A 357 4.02 -8.71 -23.82
N PRO A 358 2.69 -8.68 -23.87
CA PRO A 358 1.88 -9.79 -23.35
C PRO A 358 1.97 -11.08 -24.18
N VAL A 359 2.37 -10.97 -25.45
CA VAL A 359 2.48 -12.13 -26.36
C VAL A 359 3.77 -12.91 -26.08
N THR A 360 4.89 -12.20 -25.91
CA THR A 360 6.19 -12.86 -25.64
C THR A 360 6.51 -12.99 -24.16
N ASN A 361 5.69 -12.40 -23.29
CA ASN A 361 5.90 -12.28 -21.85
C ASN A 361 7.25 -11.67 -21.48
N LYS A 362 7.75 -10.74 -22.29
CA LYS A 362 8.97 -9.96 -22.02
C LYS A 362 8.60 -8.57 -21.54
N VAL A 363 9.41 -8.01 -20.63
CA VAL A 363 9.27 -6.65 -20.13
C VAL A 363 10.54 -5.88 -20.45
N TYR A 364 10.39 -4.71 -21.02
CA TYR A 364 11.46 -3.86 -21.52
C TYR A 364 11.56 -2.61 -20.66
N ILE A 365 12.76 -2.34 -20.16
CA ILE A 365 13.04 -1.24 -19.25
C ILE A 365 14.16 -0.37 -19.83
N SER A 366 13.89 0.90 -20.06
CA SER A 366 14.93 1.88 -20.37
C SER A 366 15.62 2.35 -19.10
N LYS A 367 16.80 2.93 -19.28
CA LYS A 367 17.58 3.53 -18.21
C LYS A 367 18.01 4.93 -18.62
N THR A 368 17.86 5.87 -17.68
CA THR A 368 18.38 7.22 -17.87
C THR A 368 19.89 7.18 -18.06
N PHE A 369 20.41 7.99 -18.96
CA PHE A 369 21.85 8.07 -19.32
C PHE A 369 22.46 6.77 -19.89
N SER A 370 21.64 5.86 -20.42
CA SER A 370 22.13 4.60 -20.99
C SER A 370 21.57 4.34 -22.39
N ASN A 371 22.43 3.93 -23.30
CA ASN A 371 22.04 3.47 -24.64
C ASN A 371 21.66 1.97 -24.68
N SER A 372 21.38 1.39 -23.51
CA SER A 372 20.96 0.02 -23.37
C SER A 372 19.67 -0.08 -22.55
N MET A 373 18.93 -1.13 -22.79
CA MET A 373 17.73 -1.52 -22.05
C MET A 373 17.98 -2.78 -21.25
N THR A 374 17.22 -2.99 -20.20
CA THR A 374 17.10 -4.29 -19.57
C THR A 374 15.82 -4.96 -20.06
N VAL A 375 15.91 -6.25 -20.36
CA VAL A 375 14.76 -7.10 -20.72
C VAL A 375 14.58 -8.14 -19.63
N ILE A 376 13.40 -8.18 -19.05
CA ILE A 376 13.03 -9.21 -18.07
C ILE A 376 12.19 -10.26 -18.77
N ASP A 377 12.56 -11.53 -18.64
CA ASP A 377 11.71 -12.65 -18.96
C ASP A 377 10.64 -12.79 -17.89
N GLY A 378 9.37 -12.57 -18.24
CA GLY A 378 8.28 -12.58 -17.29
C GLY A 378 7.90 -13.94 -16.72
N ALA A 379 8.43 -15.05 -17.24
CA ALA A 379 8.23 -16.38 -16.68
C ALA A 379 9.24 -16.69 -15.57
N THR A 380 10.50 -16.30 -15.78
CA THR A 380 11.62 -16.65 -14.90
C THR A 380 12.12 -15.49 -14.04
N ASN A 381 11.72 -14.25 -14.36
CA ASN A 381 12.26 -12.99 -13.82
C ASN A 381 13.77 -12.80 -14.10
N ALA A 382 14.33 -13.53 -15.06
CA ALA A 382 15.71 -13.35 -15.48
C ALA A 382 15.86 -12.05 -16.27
N ALA A 383 16.90 -11.27 -15.96
CA ALA A 383 17.21 -10.03 -16.64
C ALA A 383 18.37 -10.22 -17.65
N SER A 384 18.24 -9.60 -18.82
CA SER A 384 19.27 -9.53 -19.84
C SER A 384 19.40 -8.10 -20.36
N ILE A 385 20.53 -7.80 -21.01
CA ILE A 385 20.79 -6.47 -21.56
C ILE A 385 20.57 -6.50 -23.06
N LEU A 386 19.79 -5.53 -23.56
CA LEU A 386 19.56 -5.27 -24.98
C LEU A 386 20.20 -3.93 -25.36
N LYS A 387 21.00 -3.90 -26.41
CA LYS A 387 21.57 -2.66 -26.94
C LYS A 387 20.48 -1.91 -27.70
N ALA A 388 20.02 -0.79 -27.18
CA ALA A 388 19.01 0.04 -27.81
C ALA A 388 19.59 1.10 -28.76
N GLY A 389 20.86 1.47 -28.58
CA GLY A 389 21.53 2.49 -29.36
C GLY A 389 21.11 3.94 -29.03
N VAL A 390 20.18 4.11 -28.09
CA VAL A 390 19.62 5.41 -27.68
C VAL A 390 19.17 5.34 -26.23
N GLN A 391 19.30 6.46 -25.51
CA GLN A 391 18.58 6.65 -24.24
C GLN A 391 17.10 6.79 -24.56
N ALA A 392 16.27 5.88 -24.07
CA ALA A 392 14.85 5.90 -24.38
C ALA A 392 14.06 6.55 -23.25
N ASP A 393 13.29 7.59 -23.58
CA ASP A 393 12.40 8.29 -22.64
C ASP A 393 10.98 7.70 -22.64
N ALA A 394 10.55 7.10 -23.76
CA ALA A 394 9.31 6.34 -23.81
C ALA A 394 9.47 5.07 -24.68
N ILE A 395 8.67 4.07 -24.35
CA ILE A 395 8.66 2.76 -25.01
C ILE A 395 7.22 2.41 -25.39
N ALA A 396 7.00 2.04 -26.66
CA ALA A 396 5.75 1.42 -27.08
C ALA A 396 6.01 0.06 -27.71
N VAL A 397 5.17 -0.91 -27.39
CA VAL A 397 5.28 -2.30 -27.87
C VAL A 397 4.10 -2.63 -28.74
N ASN A 398 4.35 -2.96 -30.00
CA ASN A 398 3.35 -3.62 -30.84
C ASN A 398 3.46 -5.12 -30.65
N ALA A 399 2.60 -5.67 -29.79
CA ALA A 399 2.60 -7.08 -29.44
C ALA A 399 2.29 -8.00 -30.63
N ALA A 400 1.45 -7.54 -31.58
CA ALA A 400 1.07 -8.31 -32.75
C ALA A 400 2.24 -8.53 -33.73
N THR A 401 3.14 -7.55 -33.85
CA THR A 401 4.30 -7.61 -34.73
C THR A 401 5.60 -7.88 -33.99
N ASN A 402 5.55 -7.95 -32.66
CA ASN A 402 6.70 -8.05 -31.75
C ASN A 402 7.77 -6.97 -32.02
N ARG A 403 7.32 -5.74 -32.33
CA ARG A 403 8.20 -4.58 -32.53
C ARG A 403 8.10 -3.60 -31.39
N LEU A 404 9.25 -3.04 -30.99
CA LEU A 404 9.35 -1.97 -30.01
C LEU A 404 9.70 -0.69 -30.74
N TYR A 405 9.16 0.40 -30.24
CA TYR A 405 9.45 1.74 -30.71
C TYR A 405 9.89 2.58 -29.53
N LEU A 406 11.08 3.17 -29.63
CA LEU A 406 11.72 3.93 -28.56
C LEU A 406 11.85 5.38 -29.00
N THR A 407 11.35 6.30 -28.18
CA THR A 407 11.59 7.72 -28.36
C THR A 407 12.70 8.20 -27.43
N SER A 408 13.40 9.26 -27.86
CA SER A 408 14.40 9.93 -27.06
C SER A 408 14.32 11.43 -27.28
N TYR A 409 14.27 12.17 -26.18
CA TYR A 409 14.23 13.63 -26.24
C TYR A 409 15.46 14.24 -26.96
N GLU A 410 16.61 13.63 -26.74
CA GLU A 410 17.88 14.08 -27.37
C GLU A 410 18.04 13.58 -28.81
N SER A 411 17.26 12.63 -29.27
CA SER A 411 17.34 12.05 -30.60
C SER A 411 16.36 12.71 -31.58
N LYS A 412 16.75 12.78 -32.84
CA LYS A 412 15.85 13.12 -33.95
C LYS A 412 15.22 11.91 -34.61
N ASN A 413 15.50 10.74 -34.08
CA ASN A 413 15.08 9.47 -34.65
C ASN A 413 14.26 8.66 -33.61
N VAL A 414 13.30 7.89 -34.11
CA VAL A 414 12.73 6.78 -33.36
C VAL A 414 13.58 5.54 -33.60
N THR A 415 13.91 4.81 -32.54
CA THR A 415 14.56 3.49 -32.66
C THR A 415 13.50 2.42 -32.71
N VAL A 416 13.57 1.55 -33.70
CA VAL A 416 12.70 0.40 -33.88
C VAL A 416 13.50 -0.85 -33.59
N ILE A 417 13.03 -1.69 -32.67
CA ILE A 417 13.66 -2.97 -32.32
C ILE A 417 12.73 -4.10 -32.76
N ASP A 418 13.28 -5.07 -33.45
CA ASP A 418 12.62 -6.34 -33.72
C ASP A 418 12.80 -7.24 -32.51
N GLY A 419 11.72 -7.52 -31.79
CA GLY A 419 11.78 -8.30 -30.54
C GLY A 419 12.04 -9.80 -30.71
N ALA A 420 12.13 -10.29 -31.96
CA ALA A 420 12.51 -11.67 -32.24
C ALA A 420 14.02 -11.82 -32.47
N THR A 421 14.64 -10.82 -33.11
CA THR A 421 16.06 -10.86 -33.51
C THR A 421 16.95 -9.93 -32.68
N ASP A 422 16.35 -9.04 -31.87
CA ASP A 422 17.00 -7.94 -31.18
C ASP A 422 17.68 -6.92 -32.13
N GLY A 423 17.36 -7.01 -33.43
CA GLY A 423 17.86 -6.11 -34.47
C GLY A 423 17.27 -4.70 -34.30
N THR A 424 18.14 -3.68 -34.37
CA THR A 424 17.77 -2.28 -34.23
C THR A 424 17.85 -1.53 -35.56
N THR A 425 16.86 -0.68 -35.84
CA THR A 425 16.85 0.26 -36.95
C THR A 425 16.42 1.62 -36.42
N THR A 426 16.91 2.70 -37.10
CA THR A 426 16.52 4.07 -36.75
C THR A 426 15.76 4.69 -37.90
N VAL A 427 14.69 5.43 -37.60
CA VAL A 427 13.87 6.14 -38.57
C VAL A 427 13.80 7.61 -38.18
N ALA A 428 14.08 8.52 -39.13
CA ALA A 428 13.96 9.95 -38.87
C ALA A 428 12.53 10.33 -38.52
N ALA A 429 12.35 11.00 -37.40
CA ALA A 429 11.02 11.28 -36.84
C ALA A 429 10.79 12.77 -36.54
N GLY A 430 11.72 13.46 -35.92
CA GLY A 430 11.54 14.85 -35.51
C GLY A 430 12.46 15.22 -34.35
N THR A 431 12.18 16.33 -33.69
CA THR A 431 13.02 16.86 -32.62
C THR A 431 12.29 16.77 -31.28
N HIS A 432 13.03 16.42 -30.24
CA HIS A 432 12.51 16.29 -28.87
C HIS A 432 11.28 15.37 -28.82
N LEU A 433 11.48 14.10 -29.17
CA LEU A 433 10.42 13.08 -29.16
C LEU A 433 10.00 12.77 -27.72
N TRP A 434 8.80 13.23 -27.35
CA TRP A 434 8.32 13.06 -25.98
C TRP A 434 7.34 11.90 -25.85
N GLY A 435 6.14 12.04 -26.40
CA GLY A 435 5.08 11.05 -26.31
C GLY A 435 5.06 10.09 -27.50
N ILE A 436 4.56 8.88 -27.25
CA ILE A 436 4.36 7.85 -28.28
C ILE A 436 3.02 7.15 -28.08
N ALA A 437 2.30 6.89 -29.17
CA ALA A 437 1.08 6.11 -29.17
C ALA A 437 1.03 5.15 -30.38
N LEU A 438 0.35 4.02 -30.21
CA LEU A 438 0.23 2.98 -31.22
C LEU A 438 -1.22 2.80 -31.65
N ASN A 439 -1.43 2.71 -32.96
CA ASN A 439 -2.59 2.04 -33.54
C ASN A 439 -2.13 0.66 -34.05
N SER A 440 -2.25 -0.35 -33.19
CA SER A 440 -1.77 -1.70 -33.52
C SER A 440 -2.52 -2.32 -34.72
N ALA A 441 -3.83 -2.03 -34.84
CA ALA A 441 -4.65 -2.53 -35.95
C ALA A 441 -4.21 -1.95 -37.31
N ALA A 442 -3.89 -0.66 -37.36
CA ALA A 442 -3.38 0.00 -38.55
C ALA A 442 -1.86 -0.17 -38.73
N SER A 443 -1.16 -0.71 -37.77
CA SER A 443 0.32 -0.75 -37.68
C SER A 443 0.94 0.66 -37.79
N LYS A 444 0.30 1.69 -37.24
CA LYS A 444 0.80 3.07 -37.23
C LYS A 444 1.31 3.45 -35.83
N VAL A 445 2.40 4.20 -35.82
CA VAL A 445 3.01 4.76 -34.60
C VAL A 445 2.97 6.28 -34.72
N TYR A 446 2.50 6.92 -33.66
CA TYR A 446 2.41 8.36 -33.57
C TYR A 446 3.42 8.88 -32.56
N LEU A 447 4.23 9.84 -32.94
CA LEU A 447 5.37 10.38 -32.19
C LEU A 447 5.18 11.87 -31.99
N ALA A 448 5.10 12.34 -30.77
CA ALA A 448 4.96 13.75 -30.46
C ALA A 448 6.33 14.44 -30.52
N ASN A 449 6.52 15.35 -31.46
CA ASN A 449 7.74 16.11 -31.66
C ASN A 449 7.60 17.46 -30.95
N SER A 450 7.94 17.52 -29.68
CA SER A 450 7.74 18.74 -28.87
C SER A 450 8.61 19.91 -29.35
N GLY A 451 9.76 19.66 -29.95
CA GLY A 451 10.61 20.69 -30.56
C GLY A 451 10.18 21.17 -31.94
N GLY A 452 9.15 20.57 -32.55
CA GLY A 452 8.76 20.84 -33.94
C GLY A 452 7.29 21.19 -34.15
N SER A 453 6.48 21.26 -33.08
CA SER A 453 5.02 21.51 -33.14
C SER A 453 4.30 20.62 -34.16
N ASN A 454 4.64 19.34 -34.16
CA ASN A 454 4.06 18.36 -35.07
C ASN A 454 4.09 16.95 -34.48
N VAL A 455 3.30 16.07 -35.06
CA VAL A 455 3.31 14.63 -34.82
C VAL A 455 3.87 13.92 -36.04
N THR A 456 4.83 13.05 -35.85
CA THR A 456 5.26 12.13 -36.91
C THR A 456 4.39 10.87 -36.85
N VAL A 457 3.78 10.54 -37.98
CA VAL A 457 3.10 9.26 -38.18
C VAL A 457 4.06 8.32 -38.89
N LEU A 458 4.46 7.24 -38.22
CA LEU A 458 5.33 6.20 -38.76
C LEU A 458 4.48 5.00 -39.17
N ASP A 459 4.56 4.60 -40.43
CA ASP A 459 4.00 3.33 -40.89
C ASP A 459 4.92 2.19 -40.41
N GLY A 460 4.42 1.34 -39.51
CA GLY A 460 5.18 0.26 -38.90
C GLY A 460 5.52 -0.90 -39.87
N LYS A 461 4.91 -0.93 -41.08
CA LYS A 461 5.20 -1.96 -42.11
C LYS A 461 6.29 -1.49 -43.07
N THR A 462 6.20 -0.24 -43.50
CA THR A 462 7.07 0.33 -44.55
C THR A 462 8.20 1.19 -44.01
N SER A 463 8.10 1.61 -42.75
CA SER A 463 8.96 2.62 -42.10
C SER A 463 8.87 4.02 -42.75
N ALA A 464 7.85 4.27 -43.55
CA ALA A 464 7.58 5.58 -44.09
C ALA A 464 7.04 6.54 -43.01
N THR A 465 7.41 7.80 -43.06
CA THR A 465 6.98 8.83 -42.13
C THR A 465 6.18 9.92 -42.79
N THR A 466 5.18 10.45 -42.09
CA THR A 466 4.38 11.61 -42.48
C THR A 466 4.35 12.60 -41.33
N LEU A 467 4.56 13.89 -41.58
CA LEU A 467 4.45 14.93 -40.56
C LEU A 467 3.03 15.53 -40.56
N VAL A 468 2.46 15.69 -39.38
CA VAL A 468 1.17 16.33 -39.16
C VAL A 468 1.37 17.52 -38.23
N HIS A 469 1.07 18.72 -38.65
CA HIS A 469 1.21 19.92 -37.81
C HIS A 469 0.18 19.91 -36.69
N THR A 470 0.61 20.32 -35.51
CA THR A 470 -0.21 20.40 -34.28
C THR A 470 -0.08 21.78 -33.64
N GLY A 471 -0.64 21.97 -32.48
CA GLY A 471 -0.26 23.08 -31.60
C GLY A 471 1.16 22.91 -31.04
N ASP A 472 1.60 23.91 -30.28
CA ASP A 472 2.97 23.98 -29.77
C ASP A 472 3.22 23.00 -28.62
N ILE A 473 4.41 22.39 -28.67
CA ILE A 473 4.90 21.42 -27.70
C ILE A 473 3.90 20.27 -27.50
N PRO A 474 3.61 19.46 -28.55
CA PRO A 474 2.86 18.21 -28.33
C PRO A 474 3.66 17.28 -27.40
N CYS A 475 3.03 16.82 -26.31
CA CYS A 475 3.73 16.06 -25.27
C CYS A 475 3.12 14.68 -25.03
N ALA A 476 1.82 14.51 -25.20
CA ALA A 476 1.12 13.26 -24.97
C ALA A 476 0.18 12.93 -26.14
N LEU A 477 0.03 11.63 -26.39
CA LEU A 477 -0.78 11.11 -27.49
C LEU A 477 -1.70 9.99 -27.01
N ALA A 478 -2.93 9.95 -27.50
CA ALA A 478 -3.84 8.83 -27.34
C ALA A 478 -4.51 8.48 -28.67
N VAL A 479 -4.80 7.20 -28.85
CA VAL A 479 -5.50 6.68 -30.05
C VAL A 479 -6.83 6.09 -29.65
N ASP A 480 -7.90 6.56 -30.26
CA ASP A 480 -9.18 5.87 -30.25
C ASP A 480 -9.09 4.66 -31.20
N SER A 481 -8.98 3.47 -30.65
CA SER A 481 -8.80 2.25 -31.44
C SER A 481 -10.03 1.89 -32.29
N SER A 482 -11.22 2.40 -31.96
CA SER A 482 -12.46 2.13 -32.66
C SER A 482 -12.63 3.00 -33.91
N THR A 483 -12.22 4.29 -33.83
CA THR A 483 -12.33 5.26 -34.93
C THR A 483 -11.02 5.47 -35.67
N GLY A 484 -9.89 5.09 -35.06
CA GLY A 484 -8.55 5.39 -35.56
C GLY A 484 -8.12 6.85 -35.37
N ARG A 485 -8.92 7.68 -34.66
CA ARG A 485 -8.55 9.07 -34.37
C ARG A 485 -7.42 9.13 -33.34
N VAL A 486 -6.59 10.14 -33.49
CA VAL A 486 -5.45 10.42 -32.60
C VAL A 486 -5.60 11.80 -32.00
N TYR A 487 -5.36 11.88 -30.71
CA TYR A 487 -5.47 13.10 -29.93
C TYR A 487 -4.08 13.47 -29.40
N ALA A 488 -3.58 14.64 -29.79
CA ALA A 488 -2.29 15.17 -29.38
C ALA A 488 -2.49 16.33 -28.40
N ALA A 489 -2.08 16.17 -27.16
CA ALA A 489 -2.09 17.23 -26.16
C ALA A 489 -0.92 18.20 -26.42
N ASN A 490 -1.23 19.47 -26.68
CA ASN A 490 -0.27 20.52 -26.99
C ASN A 490 -0.04 21.38 -25.74
N TYR A 491 1.04 21.09 -25.03
CA TYR A 491 1.36 21.66 -23.73
C TYR A 491 1.39 23.19 -23.71
N ALA A 492 2.03 23.81 -24.71
CA ALA A 492 2.18 25.27 -24.75
C ALA A 492 0.97 25.99 -25.39
N SER A 493 0.24 25.33 -26.27
CA SER A 493 -0.93 25.92 -26.93
C SER A 493 -2.23 25.73 -26.16
N ASN A 494 -2.23 25.00 -25.02
CA ASN A 494 -3.43 24.72 -24.22
C ASN A 494 -4.57 24.14 -25.08
N SER A 495 -4.23 23.19 -25.93
CA SER A 495 -5.17 22.61 -26.88
C SER A 495 -4.90 21.13 -27.12
N VAL A 496 -5.87 20.46 -27.73
CA VAL A 496 -5.72 19.10 -28.26
C VAL A 496 -5.91 19.15 -29.76
N THR A 497 -4.93 18.68 -30.55
CA THR A 497 -5.09 18.47 -31.97
C THR A 497 -5.68 17.08 -32.21
N VAL A 498 -6.76 17.03 -32.98
CA VAL A 498 -7.42 15.78 -33.40
C VAL A 498 -6.99 15.45 -34.82
N ILE A 499 -6.40 14.25 -34.98
CA ILE A 499 -5.88 13.77 -36.26
C ILE A 499 -6.70 12.57 -36.70
N ASP A 500 -7.13 12.60 -37.96
CA ASP A 500 -7.68 11.41 -38.61
C ASP A 500 -6.54 10.43 -38.95
N GLY A 501 -6.52 9.27 -38.33
CA GLY A 501 -5.42 8.33 -38.51
C GLY A 501 -5.43 7.59 -39.86
N ALA A 502 -6.54 7.64 -40.62
CA ALA A 502 -6.57 7.08 -41.99
C ALA A 502 -5.90 8.01 -43.00
N SER A 503 -6.28 9.28 -42.99
CA SER A 503 -5.77 10.31 -43.92
C SER A 503 -4.49 11.01 -43.43
N ASN A 504 -4.15 10.88 -42.12
CA ASN A 504 -3.08 11.63 -41.44
C ASN A 504 -3.31 13.16 -41.55
N SER A 505 -4.55 13.63 -41.50
CA SER A 505 -4.89 15.04 -41.53
C SER A 505 -5.51 15.53 -40.24
N VAL A 506 -5.29 16.81 -39.91
CA VAL A 506 -5.95 17.45 -38.76
C VAL A 506 -7.41 17.67 -39.08
N VAL A 507 -8.30 17.20 -38.21
CA VAL A 507 -9.76 17.37 -38.32
C VAL A 507 -10.32 18.40 -37.35
N ALA A 508 -9.65 18.66 -36.25
CA ALA A 508 -10.03 19.68 -35.29
C ALA A 508 -8.84 20.09 -34.40
N THR A 509 -8.97 21.27 -33.79
CA THR A 509 -8.14 21.69 -32.65
C THR A 509 -9.10 22.17 -31.56
N VAL A 510 -9.05 21.53 -30.39
CA VAL A 510 -9.96 21.76 -29.27
C VAL A 510 -9.20 22.48 -28.15
N SER A 511 -9.73 23.62 -27.71
CA SER A 511 -9.16 24.33 -26.55
C SER A 511 -9.45 23.55 -25.27
N VAL A 512 -8.44 23.43 -24.39
CA VAL A 512 -8.51 22.76 -23.10
C VAL A 512 -7.94 23.67 -22.00
N GLY A 513 -7.79 23.15 -20.78
CA GLY A 513 -7.13 23.91 -19.71
C GLY A 513 -5.62 24.08 -19.95
N THR A 514 -4.96 24.75 -19.00
CA THR A 514 -3.56 25.19 -19.13
C THR A 514 -2.60 24.03 -18.92
N ARG A 515 -1.61 23.91 -19.83
CA ARG A 515 -0.56 22.89 -19.80
C ARG A 515 -1.11 21.46 -19.76
N PRO A 516 -1.83 21.02 -20.80
CA PRO A 516 -2.27 19.63 -20.90
C PRO A 516 -1.05 18.70 -20.99
N GLN A 517 -0.93 17.77 -20.02
CA GLN A 517 0.23 16.88 -19.86
C GLN A 517 -0.07 15.43 -20.23
N ALA A 518 -1.30 14.99 -20.04
CA ALA A 518 -1.72 13.65 -20.40
C ALA A 518 -3.07 13.67 -21.10
N VAL A 519 -3.26 12.67 -21.96
CA VAL A 519 -4.51 12.43 -22.66
C VAL A 519 -4.81 10.95 -22.71
N ALA A 520 -6.07 10.58 -22.46
CA ALA A 520 -6.55 9.21 -22.58
C ALA A 520 -7.91 9.18 -23.26
N VAL A 521 -8.23 8.07 -23.92
CA VAL A 521 -9.44 7.91 -24.70
C VAL A 521 -10.22 6.72 -24.19
N ASP A 522 -11.51 6.91 -23.97
CA ASP A 522 -12.48 5.83 -23.85
C ASP A 522 -12.99 5.48 -25.26
N SER A 523 -12.49 4.40 -25.82
CA SER A 523 -12.88 3.96 -27.16
C SER A 523 -14.30 3.39 -27.24
N ALA A 524 -14.98 3.11 -26.12
CA ALA A 524 -16.37 2.67 -26.09
C ALA A 524 -17.37 3.84 -26.18
N THR A 525 -17.04 4.95 -25.52
CA THR A 525 -17.87 6.16 -25.49
C THR A 525 -17.34 7.28 -26.40
N HIS A 526 -16.17 7.12 -26.98
CA HIS A 526 -15.40 8.14 -27.73
C HIS A 526 -15.07 9.40 -26.93
N ARG A 527 -15.11 9.33 -25.59
CA ARG A 527 -14.71 10.45 -24.74
C ARG A 527 -13.21 10.51 -24.58
N VAL A 528 -12.69 11.73 -24.60
CA VAL A 528 -11.27 12.01 -24.42
C VAL A 528 -11.08 12.82 -23.16
N TYR A 529 -10.21 12.37 -22.30
CA TYR A 529 -9.91 12.99 -21.01
C TYR A 529 -8.50 13.58 -21.05
N VAL A 530 -8.38 14.87 -20.75
CA VAL A 530 -7.13 15.64 -20.86
C VAL A 530 -6.78 16.22 -19.51
N ALA A 531 -5.64 15.82 -18.95
CA ALA A 531 -5.13 16.36 -17.68
C ALA A 531 -4.46 17.71 -17.91
N ASN A 532 -5.03 18.77 -17.36
CA ASN A 532 -4.51 20.13 -17.41
C ASN A 532 -3.75 20.40 -16.12
N THR A 533 -2.45 20.14 -16.13
CA THR A 533 -1.62 20.11 -14.92
C THR A 533 -1.61 21.44 -14.17
N HIS A 534 -1.55 22.56 -14.89
CA HIS A 534 -1.48 23.88 -14.24
C HIS A 534 -2.81 24.38 -13.70
N ASP A 535 -3.93 23.99 -14.31
CA ASP A 535 -5.27 24.41 -13.86
C ASP A 535 -5.87 23.47 -12.82
N ASN A 536 -5.22 22.34 -12.53
CA ASN A 536 -5.75 21.33 -11.62
C ASN A 536 -7.10 20.75 -12.08
N THR A 537 -7.26 20.56 -13.39
CA THR A 537 -8.50 20.11 -14.00
C THR A 537 -8.28 18.97 -15.01
N VAL A 538 -9.36 18.28 -15.33
CA VAL A 538 -9.48 17.41 -16.50
C VAL A 538 -10.52 17.98 -17.44
N THR A 539 -10.15 18.24 -18.70
CA THR A 539 -11.11 18.59 -19.76
C THR A 539 -11.60 17.29 -20.40
N VAL A 540 -12.91 17.19 -20.57
CA VAL A 540 -13.56 16.09 -21.28
C VAL A 540 -13.98 16.57 -22.66
N ILE A 541 -13.52 15.87 -23.70
CA ILE A 541 -13.85 16.15 -25.11
C ILE A 541 -14.76 15.02 -25.62
N ASP A 542 -15.83 15.40 -26.31
CA ASP A 542 -16.59 14.46 -27.13
C ASP A 542 -15.82 14.22 -28.44
N GLY A 543 -15.32 13.03 -28.64
CA GLY A 543 -14.50 12.66 -29.79
C GLY A 543 -15.30 12.52 -31.10
N ILE A 544 -16.64 12.49 -31.06
CA ILE A 544 -17.48 12.48 -32.25
C ILE A 544 -17.62 13.91 -32.79
N THR A 545 -17.99 14.84 -31.91
CA THR A 545 -18.22 16.25 -32.26
C THR A 545 -16.93 17.09 -32.23
N ASN A 546 -15.84 16.57 -31.63
CA ASN A 546 -14.59 17.27 -31.38
C ASN A 546 -14.76 18.58 -30.59
N SER A 547 -15.60 18.55 -29.58
CA SER A 547 -15.88 19.70 -28.72
C SER A 547 -15.64 19.37 -27.25
N ALA A 548 -15.13 20.33 -26.48
CA ALA A 548 -15.05 20.19 -25.02
C ALA A 548 -16.47 20.24 -24.43
N VAL A 549 -16.83 19.22 -23.65
CA VAL A 549 -18.17 19.07 -23.05
C VAL A 549 -18.18 19.33 -21.55
N ALA A 550 -17.03 19.20 -20.88
CA ALA A 550 -16.89 19.49 -19.47
C ALA A 550 -15.45 19.84 -19.09
N THR A 551 -15.30 20.56 -17.99
CA THR A 551 -14.01 20.73 -17.28
C THR A 551 -14.24 20.44 -15.81
N ILE A 552 -13.49 19.48 -15.29
CA ILE A 552 -13.69 18.85 -13.98
C ILE A 552 -12.47 19.16 -13.11
N LYS A 553 -12.67 19.51 -11.83
CA LYS A 553 -11.55 19.63 -10.88
C LYS A 553 -10.94 18.25 -10.60
N ALA A 554 -9.61 18.15 -10.65
CA ALA A 554 -8.90 16.88 -10.71
C ALA A 554 -7.77 16.70 -9.70
N GLY A 555 -7.81 17.41 -8.58
CA GLY A 555 -6.72 17.42 -7.60
C GLY A 555 -5.58 18.35 -8.03
N ASN A 556 -4.42 18.25 -7.38
CA ASN A 556 -3.28 19.13 -7.66
C ASN A 556 -2.36 18.51 -8.70
N GLU A 557 -2.08 19.26 -9.77
CA GLU A 557 -1.16 18.88 -10.84
C GLU A 557 -1.47 17.48 -11.40
N PRO A 558 -2.67 17.26 -12.02
CA PRO A 558 -2.99 16.00 -12.66
C PRO A 558 -1.97 15.73 -13.78
N TYR A 559 -1.31 14.58 -13.72
CA TYR A 559 -0.15 14.26 -14.56
C TYR A 559 -0.35 13.03 -15.45
N ALA A 560 -1.03 12.01 -14.98
CA ALA A 560 -1.32 10.81 -15.75
C ALA A 560 -2.79 10.40 -15.65
N ILE A 561 -3.32 9.84 -16.74
CA ILE A 561 -4.72 9.38 -16.84
C ILE A 561 -4.76 7.96 -17.39
N ALA A 562 -5.61 7.12 -16.81
CA ALA A 562 -5.98 5.82 -17.36
C ALA A 562 -7.50 5.70 -17.41
N VAL A 563 -8.02 5.10 -18.46
CA VAL A 563 -9.46 4.93 -18.69
C VAL A 563 -9.80 3.45 -18.79
N ASP A 564 -10.76 3.00 -18.01
CA ASP A 564 -11.38 1.69 -18.15
C ASP A 564 -12.66 1.79 -18.99
N SER A 565 -12.52 1.53 -20.27
CA SER A 565 -13.66 1.58 -21.22
C SER A 565 -14.74 0.52 -20.94
N ALA A 566 -14.47 -0.50 -20.14
CA ALA A 566 -15.48 -1.49 -19.77
C ALA A 566 -16.38 -1.02 -18.64
N THR A 567 -15.87 -0.19 -17.75
CA THR A 567 -16.62 0.35 -16.60
C THR A 567 -16.98 1.83 -16.74
N ASP A 568 -16.39 2.52 -17.73
CA ASP A 568 -16.47 3.98 -17.94
C ASP A 568 -15.93 4.75 -16.72
N ILE A 569 -14.85 4.21 -16.09
CA ILE A 569 -14.18 4.83 -14.96
C ILE A 569 -12.82 5.38 -15.41
N VAL A 570 -12.55 6.60 -15.02
CA VAL A 570 -11.29 7.31 -15.32
C VAL A 570 -10.50 7.52 -14.03
N PHE A 571 -9.27 7.12 -14.07
CA PHE A 571 -8.33 7.26 -12.97
C PHE A 571 -7.31 8.35 -13.30
N VAL A 572 -7.15 9.32 -12.41
CA VAL A 572 -6.22 10.43 -12.60
C VAL A 572 -5.20 10.45 -11.48
N ALA A 573 -3.94 10.39 -11.84
CA ALA A 573 -2.82 10.51 -10.92
C ALA A 573 -2.34 11.97 -10.85
N ASN A 574 -2.05 12.47 -9.64
CA ASN A 574 -1.69 13.85 -9.36
C ASN A 574 -0.25 13.94 -8.84
N MET A 575 0.55 14.88 -9.37
CA MET A 575 1.94 15.12 -8.94
C MET A 575 2.07 16.07 -7.76
N GLY A 576 1.22 17.08 -7.67
CA GLY A 576 1.35 18.16 -6.69
C GLY A 576 0.49 17.95 -5.46
N GLY A 577 1.10 18.18 -4.31
CA GLY A 577 0.44 18.25 -3.02
C GLY A 577 1.40 17.97 -1.87
N PRO A 578 1.17 18.53 -0.68
CA PRO A 578 1.86 18.07 0.51
C PRO A 578 1.59 16.58 0.70
N ILE A 579 2.46 15.89 1.44
CA ILE A 579 2.35 14.45 1.75
C ILE A 579 0.95 14.02 2.25
N THR A 580 0.09 14.98 2.56
CA THR A 580 -1.30 14.86 3.02
C THR A 580 -2.37 15.16 1.93
N GLY A 581 -1.99 15.30 0.65
CA GLY A 581 -2.94 15.58 -0.44
C GLY A 581 -3.78 14.36 -0.83
N PRO A 582 -4.92 14.57 -1.53
CA PRO A 582 -5.74 13.46 -2.01
C PRO A 582 -4.95 12.62 -3.01
N GLY A 583 -5.08 11.31 -2.87
CA GLY A 583 -4.57 10.31 -3.79
C GLY A 583 -5.08 10.44 -5.23
N PRO A 584 -4.92 9.38 -6.06
CA PRO A 584 -5.51 9.38 -7.37
C PRO A 584 -7.00 9.67 -7.24
N ILE A 585 -7.52 10.55 -8.07
CA ILE A 585 -8.96 10.79 -8.15
C ILE A 585 -9.59 9.88 -9.18
N VAL A 586 -10.89 9.67 -9.02
CA VAL A 586 -11.69 8.85 -9.90
C VAL A 586 -12.83 9.68 -10.47
N ILE A 587 -13.02 9.61 -11.78
CA ILE A 587 -14.13 10.24 -12.48
C ILE A 587 -15.04 9.14 -13.02
N ASP A 588 -16.31 9.18 -12.66
CA ASP A 588 -17.33 8.38 -13.35
C ASP A 588 -17.60 9.02 -14.72
N GLY A 589 -17.24 8.33 -15.79
CA GLY A 589 -17.34 8.86 -17.14
C GLY A 589 -18.78 9.10 -17.60
N ARG A 590 -19.76 8.43 -17.02
CA ARG A 590 -21.20 8.59 -17.34
C ARG A 590 -21.75 9.89 -16.77
N THR A 591 -21.46 10.16 -15.51
CA THR A 591 -22.02 11.30 -14.76
C THR A 591 -21.09 12.49 -14.72
N LEU A 592 -19.82 12.31 -15.07
CA LEU A 592 -18.73 13.27 -14.95
C LEU A 592 -18.52 13.75 -13.51
N THR A 593 -18.90 12.92 -12.54
CA THR A 593 -18.71 13.20 -11.12
C THR A 593 -17.35 12.70 -10.65
N VAL A 594 -16.73 13.49 -9.77
CA VAL A 594 -15.45 13.16 -9.15
C VAL A 594 -15.69 12.49 -7.82
N SER A 595 -14.99 11.41 -7.57
CA SER A 595 -14.85 10.83 -6.25
C SER A 595 -13.36 10.74 -5.88
N THR A 596 -13.07 11.00 -4.63
CA THR A 596 -11.82 10.55 -4.02
C THR A 596 -12.08 9.17 -3.47
N PRO A 597 -11.21 8.18 -3.72
CA PRO A 597 -11.41 6.83 -3.18
C PRO A 597 -11.68 6.91 -1.68
N ALA A 598 -12.78 6.30 -1.22
CA ALA A 598 -13.13 6.31 0.20
C ALA A 598 -12.00 5.67 0.99
N GLY A 599 -11.35 6.47 1.84
CA GLY A 599 -10.14 6.12 2.57
C GLY A 599 -9.02 7.15 2.41
N SER A 600 -9.15 8.12 1.52
CA SER A 600 -8.37 9.35 1.50
C SER A 600 -9.19 10.45 2.22
N ALA A 601 -9.30 10.37 3.54
CA ALA A 601 -9.82 11.51 4.31
C ALA A 601 -8.76 12.63 4.35
N PRO A 602 -9.18 13.91 4.36
CA PRO A 602 -8.31 15.07 4.30
C PRO A 602 -7.31 15.15 5.43
#